data_ed2e9e3e1ee93ccbe4bfb84c55e56949
#
_entry.id   ed2e9e3e1ee93ccbe4bfb84c55e56949
#
_cell.length_a   1.000
_cell.length_b   1.000
_cell.length_c   1.000
_cell.angle_alpha   90.00
_cell.angle_beta   90.00
_cell.angle_gamma   90.00
#
_symmetry.space_group_name_H-M   'P 1'
#
loop_
_entity.id
_entity.type
_entity.pdbx_description
1 polymer ?
#
loop_
_entity_poly.entity_id
_entity_poly.type
_entity_poly.pdbx_seq_one_letter_code
_entity_poly.pdbx_strand_id
1 'polypeptide(L)'
;EILKKQKWRGNVRELKNFIQRLVVLSPDEIITEDLVKNQLKLFTDNDKEDDLSVEGLSMSVEKHLLRYFELHGSSLPPPGLYNRILKEIEYPLISLSLNSSKGNQLKASKLLGINRNTLRKKINELDINVSQTKKMM
;
A
#
# COMPACT_ATOMS: atom_id res chain seq x y z
N GLU A 1 -12.27 -19.93 20.18
CA GLU A 1 -11.77 -19.21 21.37
C GLU A 1 -10.53 -18.37 21.09
N ILE A 2 -9.59 -18.84 20.26
CA ILE A 2 -8.37 -18.10 19.90
C ILE A 2 -8.69 -16.77 19.22
N LEU A 3 -9.66 -16.76 18.29
CA LEU A 3 -10.07 -15.56 17.56
C LEU A 3 -10.73 -14.52 18.47
N LYS A 4 -11.38 -14.93 19.55
CA LYS A 4 -12.00 -14.03 20.52
C LYS A 4 -10.96 -13.26 21.36
N LYS A 5 -9.78 -13.84 21.55
CA LYS A 5 -8.69 -13.25 22.34
C LYS A 5 -7.87 -12.25 21.54
N GLN A 6 -7.99 -12.26 20.21
CA GLN A 6 -7.24 -11.38 19.31
C GLN A 6 -7.89 -10.00 19.22
N LYS A 7 -7.06 -8.96 19.25
CA LYS A 7 -7.53 -7.59 18.99
C LYS A 7 -7.63 -7.36 17.47
N TRP A 8 -8.83 -7.06 17.04
CA TRP A 8 -9.12 -6.78 15.62
C TRP A 8 -9.23 -5.27 15.43
N ARG A 9 -8.13 -4.64 14.97
CA ARG A 9 -8.07 -3.18 14.76
C ARG A 9 -9.02 -2.71 13.66
N GLY A 10 -9.21 -3.53 12.63
CA GLY A 10 -10.13 -3.27 11.52
C GLY A 10 -11.57 -3.76 11.77
N ASN A 11 -11.94 -4.12 13.01
CA ASN A 11 -13.25 -4.60 13.40
C ASN A 11 -13.71 -5.84 12.61
N VAL A 12 -15.01 -5.91 12.31
CA VAL A 12 -15.66 -7.07 11.66
C VAL A 12 -15.09 -7.35 10.27
N ARG A 13 -14.69 -6.32 9.53
CA ARG A 13 -14.14 -6.48 8.18
C ARG A 13 -12.81 -7.23 8.17
N GLU A 14 -11.92 -6.86 9.07
CA GLU A 14 -10.61 -7.52 9.24
C GLU A 14 -10.79 -8.99 9.66
N LEU A 15 -11.68 -9.26 10.62
CA LEU A 15 -12.02 -10.61 11.05
C LEU A 15 -12.60 -11.43 9.90
N LYS A 16 -13.51 -10.86 9.11
CA LYS A 16 -14.12 -11.51 7.96
C LYS A 16 -13.08 -11.90 6.91
N ASN A 17 -12.16 -10.99 6.57
CA ASN A 17 -11.07 -11.26 5.63
C ASN A 17 -10.14 -12.37 6.14
N PHE A 18 -9.83 -12.37 7.42
CA PHE A 18 -9.01 -13.39 8.05
C PHE A 18 -9.70 -14.79 7.95
N ILE A 19 -10.98 -14.85 8.26
CA ILE A 19 -11.77 -16.09 8.16
C ILE A 19 -11.83 -16.60 6.71
N GLN A 20 -12.05 -15.71 5.74
CA GLN A 20 -12.06 -16.08 4.32
C GLN A 20 -10.71 -16.67 3.88
N ARG A 21 -9.61 -16.09 4.34
CA ARG A 21 -8.27 -16.63 4.09
C ARG A 21 -8.08 -18.02 4.67
N LEU A 22 -8.54 -18.24 5.90
CA LEU A 22 -8.51 -19.55 6.55
C LEU A 22 -9.28 -20.61 5.76
N VAL A 23 -10.44 -20.27 5.26
CA VAL A 23 -11.29 -21.18 4.47
C VAL A 23 -10.59 -21.59 3.17
N VAL A 24 -9.97 -20.62 2.47
CA VAL A 24 -9.24 -20.88 1.22
C VAL A 24 -8.01 -21.76 1.45
N LEU A 25 -7.31 -21.56 2.57
CA LEU A 25 -6.08 -22.30 2.90
C LEU A 25 -6.34 -23.66 3.54
N SER A 26 -7.56 -23.96 3.95
CA SER A 26 -7.91 -25.24 4.58
C SER A 26 -8.14 -26.32 3.50
N PRO A 27 -7.28 -27.36 3.42
CA PRO A 27 -7.44 -28.40 2.40
C PRO A 27 -8.61 -29.36 2.63
N ASP A 28 -9.05 -29.51 3.86
CA ASP A 28 -10.01 -30.56 4.28
C ASP A 28 -11.35 -30.01 4.81
N GLU A 29 -11.72 -28.79 4.48
CA GLU A 29 -12.92 -28.10 4.98
C GLU A 29 -12.98 -27.97 6.52
N ILE A 30 -11.95 -28.45 7.22
CA ILE A 30 -11.83 -28.35 8.68
C ILE A 30 -10.73 -27.36 9.02
N ILE A 31 -11.10 -26.29 9.71
CA ILE A 31 -10.15 -25.30 10.20
C ILE A 31 -9.56 -25.80 11.51
N THR A 32 -8.28 -26.21 11.48
CA THR A 32 -7.57 -26.69 12.66
C THR A 32 -7.04 -25.51 13.50
N GLU A 33 -6.86 -25.76 14.79
CA GLU A 33 -6.28 -24.78 15.71
C GLU A 33 -4.88 -24.35 15.29
N ASP A 34 -4.07 -25.30 14.79
CA ASP A 34 -2.72 -25.03 14.33
C ASP A 34 -2.70 -24.10 13.11
N LEU A 35 -3.64 -24.30 12.18
CA LEU A 35 -3.78 -23.42 11.01
C LEU A 35 -4.14 -22.00 11.45
N VAL A 36 -5.06 -21.85 12.39
CA VAL A 36 -5.46 -20.55 12.94
C VAL A 36 -4.27 -19.86 13.62
N LYS A 37 -3.53 -20.58 14.45
CA LYS A 37 -2.34 -20.04 15.13
C LYS A 37 -1.26 -19.59 14.15
N ASN A 38 -0.97 -20.38 13.12
CA ASN A 38 0.02 -20.06 12.11
C ASN A 38 -0.38 -18.81 11.32
N GLN A 39 -1.63 -18.71 10.92
CA GLN A 39 -2.14 -17.55 10.18
C GLN A 39 -2.21 -16.29 11.04
N LEU A 40 -2.57 -16.41 12.31
CA LEU A 40 -2.53 -15.29 13.26
C LEU A 40 -1.12 -14.78 13.48
N LYS A 41 -0.13 -15.67 13.57
CA LYS A 41 1.27 -15.31 13.73
C LYS A 41 1.76 -14.51 12.50
N LEU A 42 1.49 -14.98 11.29
CA LEU A 42 1.82 -14.27 10.06
C LEU A 42 1.11 -12.91 9.98
N PHE A 43 -0.13 -12.84 10.43
CA PHE A 43 -0.91 -11.62 10.46
C PHE A 43 -0.35 -10.58 11.44
N THR A 44 0.02 -11.02 12.66
CA THR A 44 0.60 -10.14 13.69
C THR A 44 2.05 -9.75 13.39
N ASP A 45 2.81 -10.61 12.75
CA ASP A 45 4.19 -10.31 12.34
C ASP A 45 4.21 -9.26 11.22
N ASN A 46 3.22 -9.29 10.33
CA ASN A 46 3.05 -8.24 9.30
C ASN A 46 2.66 -6.88 9.89
N ASP A 47 2.00 -6.86 11.05
CA ASP A 47 1.64 -5.62 11.75
C ASP A 47 2.81 -5.03 12.56
N LYS A 48 3.83 -5.84 12.86
CA LYS A 48 4.91 -5.44 13.77
C LYS A 48 6.12 -4.81 13.10
N GLU A 49 6.31 -5.04 11.83
CA GLU A 49 7.35 -4.41 11.05
C GLU A 49 6.71 -3.73 9.85
N ASP A 50 6.61 -2.41 9.90
CA ASP A 50 6.56 -1.62 8.69
C ASP A 50 7.84 -1.98 7.92
N ASP A 51 7.73 -2.99 7.08
CA ASP A 51 8.84 -3.41 6.23
C ASP A 51 9.11 -2.26 5.24
N LEU A 52 10.08 -1.44 5.60
CA LEU A 52 10.54 -0.29 4.80
C LEU A 52 11.24 -0.73 3.50
N SER A 53 11.30 -2.03 3.25
CA SER A 53 11.84 -2.56 1.99
C SER A 53 10.89 -2.33 0.83
N VAL A 54 11.43 -2.43 -0.38
CA VAL A 54 10.63 -2.37 -1.62
C VAL A 54 9.60 -3.51 -1.66
N GLU A 55 9.95 -4.66 -1.08
CA GLU A 55 9.04 -5.81 -0.95
C GLU A 55 7.87 -5.48 -0.04
N GLY A 56 8.09 -4.80 1.08
CA GLY A 56 7.04 -4.33 1.96
C GLY A 56 6.09 -3.35 1.28
N LEU A 57 6.59 -2.45 0.44
CA LEU A 57 5.78 -1.55 -0.37
C LEU A 57 4.89 -2.33 -1.34
N SER A 58 5.45 -3.31 -2.04
CA SER A 58 4.70 -4.15 -2.98
C SER A 58 3.55 -4.87 -2.29
N MET A 59 3.78 -5.43 -1.12
CA MET A 59 2.75 -6.09 -0.31
C MET A 59 1.67 -5.12 0.14
N SER A 60 2.04 -3.91 0.55
CA SER A 60 1.09 -2.86 0.94
C SER A 60 0.21 -2.43 -0.22
N VAL A 61 0.80 -2.24 -1.39
CA VAL A 61 0.06 -1.91 -2.63
C VAL A 61 -0.89 -3.04 -2.99
N GLU A 62 -0.44 -4.28 -2.93
CA GLU A 62 -1.28 -5.46 -3.20
C GLU A 62 -2.49 -5.51 -2.28
N LYS A 63 -2.30 -5.31 -0.98
CA LYS A 63 -3.39 -5.27 0.00
C LYS A 63 -4.42 -4.18 -0.35
N HIS A 64 -3.96 -2.99 -0.67
CA HIS A 64 -4.82 -1.87 -1.05
C HIS A 64 -5.59 -2.16 -2.33
N LEU A 65 -4.93 -2.75 -3.33
CA LEU A 65 -5.57 -3.10 -4.60
C LEU A 65 -6.60 -4.20 -4.43
N LEU A 66 -6.31 -5.25 -3.66
CA LEU A 66 -7.26 -6.31 -3.34
C LEU A 66 -8.52 -5.74 -2.70
N ARG A 67 -8.36 -4.86 -1.72
CA ARG A 67 -9.47 -4.18 -1.06
C ARG A 67 -10.28 -3.32 -2.04
N TYR A 68 -9.61 -2.60 -2.90
CA TYR A 68 -10.25 -1.77 -3.93
C TYR A 68 -11.11 -2.61 -4.88
N PHE A 69 -10.59 -3.74 -5.36
CA PHE A 69 -11.34 -4.67 -6.20
C PHE A 69 -12.51 -5.32 -5.47
N GLU A 70 -12.34 -5.69 -4.20
CA GLU A 70 -13.41 -6.24 -3.37
C GLU A 70 -14.59 -5.26 -3.20
N LEU A 71 -14.29 -3.97 -3.06
CA LEU A 71 -15.32 -2.92 -2.92
C LEU A 71 -16.20 -2.79 -4.18
N HIS A 72 -15.67 -3.15 -5.35
CA HIS A 72 -16.43 -3.15 -6.60
C HIS A 72 -17.27 -4.43 -6.78
N GLY A 73 -17.06 -5.45 -5.95
CA GLY A 73 -17.79 -6.72 -5.99
C GLY A 73 -17.62 -7.46 -7.30
N SER A 74 -18.73 -7.79 -7.96
CA SER A 74 -18.74 -8.45 -9.28
C SER A 74 -18.49 -7.49 -10.45
N SER A 75 -18.53 -6.18 -10.21
CA SER A 75 -18.27 -5.16 -11.21
C SER A 75 -16.78 -4.89 -11.33
N LEU A 76 -16.30 -4.57 -12.52
CA LEU A 76 -14.95 -4.11 -12.71
C LEU A 76 -14.82 -2.62 -12.35
N PRO A 77 -13.65 -2.19 -11.83
CA PRO A 77 -13.38 -0.78 -11.66
C PRO A 77 -13.50 0.01 -12.97
N PRO A 78 -13.78 1.32 -12.93
CA PRO A 78 -13.83 2.14 -14.13
C PRO A 78 -12.53 2.09 -14.94
N PRO A 79 -12.58 2.26 -16.28
CA PRO A 79 -11.38 2.31 -17.12
C PRO A 79 -10.39 3.40 -16.68
N GLY A 80 -9.11 3.23 -17.02
CA GLY A 80 -8.05 4.16 -16.64
C GLY A 80 -7.44 3.86 -15.28
N LEU A 81 -7.65 2.69 -14.74
CA LEU A 81 -7.15 2.27 -13.44
C LEU A 81 -5.62 2.39 -13.32
N TYR A 82 -4.88 2.00 -14.35
CA TYR A 82 -3.42 2.07 -14.37
C TYR A 82 -2.92 3.49 -14.05
N ASN A 83 -3.41 4.49 -14.77
CA ASN A 83 -2.99 5.88 -14.56
C ASN A 83 -3.42 6.43 -13.19
N ARG A 84 -4.61 6.06 -12.71
CA ARG A 84 -5.08 6.49 -11.39
C ARG A 84 -4.20 5.95 -10.27
N ILE A 85 -3.90 4.65 -10.29
CA ILE A 85 -3.05 4.02 -9.27
C ILE A 85 -1.62 4.54 -9.37
N LEU A 86 -1.11 4.70 -10.58
CA LEU A 86 0.25 5.22 -10.79
C LEU A 86 0.41 6.62 -10.21
N LYS A 87 -0.56 7.50 -10.39
CA LYS A 87 -0.55 8.86 -9.82
C LYS A 87 -0.56 8.85 -8.29
N GLU A 88 -1.31 7.93 -7.67
CA GLU A 88 -1.34 7.79 -6.20
C GLU A 88 0.02 7.41 -5.63
N ILE A 89 0.84 6.67 -6.37
CA ILE A 89 2.19 6.29 -5.98
C ILE A 89 3.20 7.39 -6.35
N GLU A 90 3.08 7.97 -7.52
CA GLU A 90 3.99 9.01 -8.00
C GLU A 90 3.96 10.28 -7.14
N TYR A 91 2.78 10.70 -6.71
CA TYR A 91 2.62 11.92 -5.93
C TYR A 91 3.47 11.93 -4.65
N PRO A 92 3.31 10.96 -3.72
CA PRO A 92 4.15 10.93 -2.52
C PRO A 92 5.62 10.69 -2.82
N LEU A 93 5.94 9.86 -3.81
CA LEU A 93 7.32 9.57 -4.20
C LEU A 93 8.05 10.82 -4.67
N ILE A 94 7.45 11.59 -5.56
CA ILE A 94 8.03 12.82 -6.09
C ILE A 94 8.07 13.91 -5.02
N SER A 95 7.00 14.06 -4.24
CA SER A 95 6.93 15.04 -3.14
C SER A 95 8.03 14.83 -2.11
N LEU A 96 8.22 13.59 -1.67
CA LEU A 96 9.26 13.24 -0.70
C LEU A 96 10.67 13.42 -1.30
N SER A 97 10.86 13.09 -2.56
CA SER A 97 12.13 13.28 -3.25
C SER A 97 12.50 14.77 -3.38
N LEU A 98 11.52 15.61 -3.68
CA LEU A 98 11.70 17.08 -3.72
C LEU A 98 12.00 17.63 -2.33
N ASN A 99 11.29 17.17 -1.30
CA ASN A 99 11.55 17.56 0.09
C ASN A 99 12.98 17.21 0.52
N SER A 100 13.40 15.98 0.26
CA SER A 100 14.76 15.50 0.58
C SER A 100 15.85 16.26 -0.18
N SER A 101 15.52 16.76 -1.37
CA SER A 101 16.43 17.56 -2.21
C SER A 101 16.29 19.08 -1.99
N LYS A 102 15.55 19.50 -0.95
CA LYS A 102 15.32 20.91 -0.61
C LYS A 102 14.71 21.72 -1.75
N GLY A 103 13.84 21.11 -2.55
CA GLY A 103 13.22 21.71 -3.71
C GLY A 103 14.11 21.77 -4.94
N ASN A 104 15.31 21.20 -4.92
CA ASN A 104 16.22 21.15 -6.05
C ASN A 104 15.78 20.04 -7.03
N GLN A 105 15.19 20.45 -8.14
CA GLN A 105 14.64 19.52 -9.14
C GLN A 105 15.73 18.67 -9.81
N LEU A 106 16.94 19.21 -10.00
CA LEU A 106 18.05 18.47 -10.59
C LEU A 106 18.49 17.32 -9.67
N LYS A 107 18.65 17.60 -8.36
CA LYS A 107 18.97 16.58 -7.36
C LYS A 107 17.87 15.54 -7.24
N ALA A 108 16.61 15.97 -7.21
CA ALA A 108 15.46 15.09 -7.15
C ALA A 108 15.38 14.17 -8.37
N SER A 109 15.63 14.68 -9.57
CA SER A 109 15.65 13.88 -10.79
C SER A 109 16.73 12.80 -10.77
N LYS A 110 17.90 13.13 -10.25
CA LYS A 110 18.99 12.14 -10.06
C LYS A 110 18.62 11.08 -9.02
N LEU A 111 18.04 11.49 -7.90
CA LEU A 111 17.56 10.58 -6.88
C LEU A 111 16.51 9.60 -7.42
N LEU A 112 15.56 10.11 -8.21
CA LEU A 112 14.51 9.30 -8.82
C LEU A 112 14.99 8.48 -10.04
N GLY A 113 16.11 8.84 -10.63
CA GLY A 113 16.62 8.19 -11.83
C GLY A 113 15.84 8.52 -13.11
N ILE A 114 15.24 9.71 -13.17
CA ILE A 114 14.47 10.18 -14.32
C ILE A 114 15.06 11.47 -14.86
N ASN A 115 14.73 11.82 -16.11
CA ASN A 115 15.15 13.06 -16.73
C ASN A 115 14.50 14.25 -16.03
N ARG A 116 15.23 15.37 -15.90
CA ARG A 116 14.73 16.61 -15.30
C ARG A 116 13.44 17.12 -15.97
N ASN A 117 13.37 17.04 -17.29
CA ASN A 117 12.19 17.47 -18.04
C ASN A 117 10.97 16.56 -17.72
N THR A 118 11.21 15.25 -17.58
CA THR A 118 10.18 14.29 -17.16
C THR A 118 9.69 14.62 -15.76
N LEU A 119 10.60 14.90 -14.83
CA LEU A 119 10.24 15.30 -13.46
C LEU A 119 9.40 16.59 -13.46
N ARG A 120 9.81 17.61 -14.22
CA ARG A 120 9.06 18.87 -14.33
C ARG A 120 7.65 18.65 -14.86
N LYS A 121 7.51 17.80 -15.88
CA LYS A 121 6.22 17.42 -16.44
C LYS A 121 5.34 16.74 -15.39
N LYS A 122 5.89 15.80 -14.63
CA LYS A 122 5.18 15.10 -13.55
C LYS A 122 4.76 16.04 -12.43
N ILE A 123 5.60 16.98 -12.04
CA ILE A 123 5.28 18.00 -11.04
C ILE A 123 4.04 18.80 -11.47
N ASN A 124 3.98 19.20 -12.75
CA ASN A 124 2.85 19.95 -13.29
C ASN A 124 1.58 19.08 -13.38
N GLU A 125 1.69 17.85 -13.86
CA GLU A 125 0.55 16.92 -14.02
C GLU A 125 -0.06 16.54 -12.67
N LEU A 126 0.77 16.38 -11.64
CA LEU A 126 0.34 15.99 -10.29
C LEU A 126 0.01 17.19 -9.41
N ASP A 127 0.18 18.41 -9.91
CA ASP A 127 -0.04 19.65 -9.18
C ASP A 127 0.72 19.71 -7.85
N ILE A 128 2.00 19.31 -7.87
CA ILE A 128 2.86 19.33 -6.71
C ILE A 128 3.39 20.75 -6.47
N ASN A 129 3.19 21.25 -5.26
CA ASN A 129 3.62 22.59 -4.88
C ASN A 129 5.06 22.59 -4.37
N VAL A 130 6.01 22.96 -5.26
CA VAL A 130 7.45 23.00 -4.96
C VAL A 130 7.79 24.06 -3.91
N SER A 131 7.00 25.13 -3.83
CA SER A 131 7.22 26.20 -2.84
C SER A 131 6.87 25.81 -1.42
N GLN A 132 5.90 24.93 -1.22
CA GLN A 132 5.58 24.36 0.10
C GLN A 132 6.67 23.39 0.57
N THR A 133 7.29 22.68 -0.36
CA THR A 133 8.39 21.78 -0.07
C THR A 133 9.61 22.48 0.52
N LYS A 134 9.85 23.73 0.16
CA LYS A 134 10.93 24.53 0.72
C LYS A 134 10.62 25.03 2.15
N LYS A 135 9.35 25.18 2.52
CA LYS A 135 8.93 25.70 3.84
C LYS A 135 8.84 24.63 4.92
N MET A 136 8.74 23.34 4.57
CA MET A 136 8.64 22.23 5.52
C MET A 136 10.00 21.78 6.08
N MET A 137 11.04 22.44 5.71
CA MET A 137 12.39 22.24 6.23
C MET A 137 12.95 23.55 6.78
#